data_8924d45cd7273fee18d3fbf1c56ecd67
#
_entry.id   8924d45cd7273fee18d3fbf1c56ecd67
#
_cell.length_a   1.000
_cell.length_b   1.000
_cell.length_c   1.000
_cell.angle_alpha   90.00
_cell.angle_beta   90.00
_cell.angle_gamma   90.00
#
_symmetry.space_group_name_H-M   'P 1'
#
loop_
_entity.id
_entity.type
_entity.pdbx_description
1 polymer ?
#
loop_
_entity_poly.entity_id
_entity_poly.type
_entity_poly.pdbx_seq_one_letter_code
_entity_poly.pdbx_strand_id
1 'polypeptide(L)'
;MHNLFDLIIIGCGGVGSAAAYYAAERGLRVLALERFEAVHARGSSHGDTRVIRQAYFEHPDYVPLLKRAYALWEQLEQRISRQLFYPTGLVEVGPESGVLMQGVRQSAAMHQLPLAEIARGEFKDRFPGFVLPEDCVAVFESNAGFLLVEECIRHYIGEAQRLGADLRFNQPVRGWSVQRDEICITTDSEKFYAPRLVVAAGAWANEVLADLGLPLHVLRKHLHWYPVKTPTAYGLQNHSPTFFYETSAGYFYGFPVLNERGLKVAQHSGGTTVQDPLKVDRSVDVAELEQVDRFLRAHLPDVAIPATDHAVCMYTMTPDEHFIIDQHFVHPQIAIAAGLSGHGFKFASVLGESLVQLAIDGKTSIPLEFLSLRRFDCPSYRSGCTLRRDLG
;
A
#
# COMPACT_ATOMS: atom_id res chain seq x y z
N MET A 1 36.72 -9.83 -3.61
CA MET A 1 36.02 -9.16 -4.72
C MET A 1 34.81 -8.48 -4.10
N HIS A 2 34.81 -7.14 -4.01
CA HIS A 2 33.59 -6.45 -3.58
C HIS A 2 32.50 -6.69 -4.63
N ASN A 3 31.39 -7.30 -4.25
CA ASN A 3 30.21 -7.38 -5.11
C ASN A 3 29.65 -5.97 -5.26
N LEU A 4 30.08 -5.28 -6.30
CA LEU A 4 29.62 -3.92 -6.55
C LEU A 4 28.26 -3.99 -7.26
N PHE A 5 27.22 -3.66 -6.53
CA PHE A 5 25.89 -3.42 -7.07
C PHE A 5 25.76 -1.93 -7.47
N ASP A 6 24.87 -1.63 -8.39
CA ASP A 6 24.56 -0.26 -8.78
C ASP A 6 23.49 0.33 -7.85
N LEU A 7 22.62 -0.54 -7.31
CA LEU A 7 21.55 -0.20 -6.38
C LEU A 7 21.33 -1.33 -5.38
N ILE A 8 21.19 -0.99 -4.09
CA ILE A 8 20.66 -1.91 -3.07
C ILE A 8 19.26 -1.45 -2.68
N ILE A 9 18.37 -2.41 -2.39
CA ILE A 9 17.00 -2.18 -1.93
C ILE A 9 16.81 -2.90 -0.59
N ILE A 10 16.34 -2.20 0.42
CA ILE A 10 15.98 -2.76 1.73
C ILE A 10 14.45 -2.93 1.81
N GLY A 11 14.02 -4.19 1.94
CA GLY A 11 12.62 -4.60 1.92
C GLY A 11 12.16 -5.01 0.52
N CYS A 12 11.50 -6.16 0.40
CA CYS A 12 11.02 -6.72 -0.87
C CYS A 12 9.50 -7.02 -0.80
N GLY A 13 8.76 -6.19 -0.04
CA GLY A 13 7.30 -6.16 -0.05
C GLY A 13 6.73 -5.51 -1.32
N GLY A 14 5.50 -4.98 -1.28
CA GLY A 14 4.85 -4.41 -2.46
C GLY A 14 5.70 -3.38 -3.20
N VAL A 15 6.20 -2.36 -2.51
CA VAL A 15 7.00 -1.28 -3.13
C VAL A 15 8.41 -1.73 -3.49
N GLY A 16 9.08 -2.45 -2.58
CA GLY A 16 10.47 -2.85 -2.81
C GLY A 16 10.64 -3.90 -3.93
N SER A 17 9.68 -4.82 -4.10
CA SER A 17 9.70 -5.77 -5.22
C SER A 17 9.49 -5.06 -6.57
N ALA A 18 8.60 -4.07 -6.62
CA ALA A 18 8.42 -3.23 -7.79
C ALA A 18 9.70 -2.41 -8.10
N ALA A 19 10.33 -1.82 -7.08
CA ALA A 19 11.60 -1.10 -7.26
C ALA A 19 12.70 -2.02 -7.80
N ALA A 20 12.80 -3.26 -7.31
CA ALA A 20 13.76 -4.24 -7.81
C ALA A 20 13.53 -4.55 -9.29
N TYR A 21 12.27 -4.72 -9.68
CA TYR A 21 11.89 -4.93 -11.07
C TYR A 21 12.28 -3.74 -11.97
N TYR A 22 11.85 -2.51 -11.63
CA TYR A 22 12.13 -1.34 -12.46
C TYR A 22 13.63 -1.01 -12.53
N ALA A 23 14.39 -1.26 -11.47
CA ALA A 23 15.82 -1.10 -11.49
C ALA A 23 16.51 -2.13 -12.41
N ALA A 24 16.11 -3.40 -12.31
CA ALA A 24 16.62 -4.46 -13.18
C ALA A 24 16.21 -4.24 -14.65
N GLU A 25 15.01 -3.75 -14.92
CA GLU A 25 14.55 -3.39 -16.27
C GLU A 25 15.39 -2.27 -16.91
N ARG A 26 15.95 -1.38 -16.10
CA ARG A 26 16.93 -0.37 -16.54
C ARG A 26 18.35 -0.93 -16.75
N GLY A 27 18.55 -2.23 -16.56
CA GLY A 27 19.85 -2.90 -16.72
C GLY A 27 20.81 -2.68 -15.56
N LEU A 28 20.34 -2.23 -14.39
CA LEU A 28 21.16 -2.05 -13.20
C LEU A 28 21.47 -3.37 -12.51
N ARG A 29 22.66 -3.47 -11.90
CA ARG A 29 23.01 -4.58 -11.01
C ARG A 29 22.35 -4.34 -9.65
N VAL A 30 21.26 -5.04 -9.39
CA VAL A 30 20.39 -4.81 -8.22
C VAL A 30 20.61 -5.90 -7.19
N LEU A 31 20.73 -5.51 -5.91
CA LEU A 31 20.56 -6.38 -4.75
C LEU A 31 19.33 -5.94 -3.98
N ALA A 32 18.39 -6.85 -3.71
CA ALA A 32 17.29 -6.60 -2.80
C ALA A 32 17.40 -7.53 -1.58
N LEU A 33 17.32 -6.95 -0.39
CA LEU A 33 17.44 -7.66 0.88
C LEU A 33 16.10 -7.64 1.61
N GLU A 34 15.55 -8.82 1.88
CA GLU A 34 14.31 -9.02 2.62
C GLU A 34 14.57 -9.77 3.92
N ARG A 35 13.98 -9.27 5.00
CA ARG A 35 14.13 -9.85 6.35
C ARG A 35 13.55 -11.26 6.46
N PHE A 36 12.49 -11.54 5.71
CA PHE A 36 11.73 -12.78 5.75
C PHE A 36 11.78 -13.55 4.44
N GLU A 37 10.96 -14.59 4.33
CA GLU A 37 10.72 -15.33 3.10
C GLU A 37 10.05 -14.46 2.03
N ALA A 38 10.11 -14.89 0.78
CA ALA A 38 9.40 -14.21 -0.31
C ALA A 38 7.88 -14.25 -0.09
N VAL A 39 7.20 -13.14 -0.37
CA VAL A 39 5.72 -13.05 -0.29
C VAL A 39 5.17 -13.42 1.10
N HIS A 40 5.85 -12.99 2.16
CA HIS A 40 5.49 -13.31 3.53
C HIS A 40 4.23 -12.58 4.01
N ALA A 41 3.55 -13.14 5.02
CA ALA A 41 2.38 -12.55 5.68
C ALA A 41 2.74 -11.76 6.95
N ARG A 42 3.99 -11.29 7.10
CA ARG A 42 4.43 -10.60 8.33
C ARG A 42 4.32 -9.09 8.28
N GLY A 43 4.22 -8.52 7.09
CA GLY A 43 4.14 -7.07 6.86
C GLY A 43 2.73 -6.58 6.55
N SER A 44 2.64 -5.63 5.59
CA SER A 44 1.40 -4.98 5.17
C SER A 44 0.85 -5.52 3.84
N SER A 45 1.64 -6.31 3.10
CA SER A 45 1.35 -6.69 1.71
C SER A 45 0.97 -8.17 1.60
N HIS A 46 -0.17 -8.54 2.20
CA HIS A 46 -0.73 -9.90 2.16
C HIS A 46 -2.24 -9.88 2.40
N GLY A 47 -2.91 -11.05 2.33
CA GLY A 47 -4.33 -11.23 2.60
C GLY A 47 -5.18 -11.06 1.34
N ASP A 48 -4.76 -11.65 0.25
CA ASP A 48 -5.38 -11.84 -1.06
C ASP A 48 -5.53 -10.54 -1.87
N THR A 49 -6.18 -9.52 -1.35
CA THR A 49 -6.64 -8.38 -2.17
C THR A 49 -6.36 -7.01 -1.56
N ARG A 50 -6.22 -5.98 -2.42
CA ARG A 50 -6.23 -4.56 -2.05
C ARG A 50 -7.04 -3.77 -3.07
N VAL A 51 -7.84 -2.81 -2.56
CA VAL A 51 -8.59 -1.87 -3.39
C VAL A 51 -7.65 -1.05 -4.25
N ILE A 52 -8.03 -0.87 -5.52
CA ILE A 52 -7.43 0.12 -6.43
C ILE A 52 -8.54 0.97 -7.02
N ARG A 53 -8.39 2.31 -6.99
CA ARG A 53 -9.35 3.31 -7.45
C ARG A 53 -8.62 4.58 -7.86
N GLN A 54 -9.26 5.46 -8.63
CA GLN A 54 -8.70 6.75 -9.04
C GLN A 54 -9.38 7.93 -8.35
N ALA A 55 -10.69 7.89 -8.12
CA ALA A 55 -11.40 8.91 -7.35
C ALA A 55 -10.99 8.80 -5.86
N TYR A 56 -9.99 9.60 -5.49
CA TYR A 56 -9.26 9.39 -4.24
C TYR A 56 -9.68 10.39 -3.17
N PHE A 57 -10.34 9.92 -2.11
CA PHE A 57 -10.89 10.82 -1.10
C PHE A 57 -9.84 11.41 -0.16
N GLU A 58 -8.71 10.73 0.03
CA GLU A 58 -7.67 11.18 0.95
C GLU A 58 -7.00 12.48 0.49
N HIS A 59 -6.72 12.62 -0.80
CA HIS A 59 -6.26 13.88 -1.40
C HIS A 59 -6.23 13.78 -2.94
N PRO A 60 -6.66 14.81 -3.70
CA PRO A 60 -6.68 14.77 -5.15
C PRO A 60 -5.28 14.66 -5.81
N ASP A 61 -4.22 15.11 -5.14
CA ASP A 61 -2.84 15.02 -5.67
C ASP A 61 -2.32 13.59 -5.80
N TYR A 62 -3.01 12.60 -5.23
CA TYR A 62 -2.72 11.18 -5.48
C TYR A 62 -3.18 10.71 -6.88
N VAL A 63 -4.10 11.42 -7.52
CA VAL A 63 -4.69 10.97 -8.80
C VAL A 63 -3.65 10.85 -9.93
N PRO A 64 -2.70 11.77 -10.11
CA PRO A 64 -1.63 11.59 -11.09
C PRO A 64 -0.80 10.32 -10.86
N LEU A 65 -0.50 10.00 -9.58
CA LEU A 65 0.20 8.77 -9.21
C LEU A 65 -0.65 7.53 -9.57
N LEU A 66 -1.97 7.59 -9.30
CA LEU A 66 -2.88 6.48 -9.62
C LEU A 66 -3.01 6.26 -11.12
N LYS A 67 -3.13 7.33 -11.93
CA LYS A 67 -3.14 7.19 -13.38
C LYS A 67 -1.87 6.48 -13.89
N ARG A 68 -0.70 6.82 -13.35
CA ARG A 68 0.54 6.12 -13.67
C ARG A 68 0.55 4.68 -13.14
N ALA A 69 0.07 4.45 -11.90
CA ALA A 69 0.02 3.12 -11.31
C ALA A 69 -0.83 2.16 -12.14
N TYR A 70 -2.01 2.59 -12.62
CA TYR A 70 -2.86 1.78 -13.51
C TYR A 70 -2.12 1.36 -14.78
N ALA A 71 -1.45 2.32 -15.46
CA ALA A 71 -0.68 2.01 -16.66
C ALA A 71 0.47 1.01 -16.38
N LEU A 72 1.12 1.11 -15.23
CA LEU A 72 2.21 0.21 -14.84
C LEU A 72 1.70 -1.18 -14.45
N TRP A 73 0.52 -1.29 -13.80
CA TRP A 73 -0.12 -2.58 -13.53
C TRP A 73 -0.52 -3.27 -14.83
N GLU A 74 -1.12 -2.56 -15.78
CA GLU A 74 -1.45 -3.07 -17.10
C GLU A 74 -0.20 -3.55 -17.87
N GLN A 75 0.88 -2.79 -17.85
CA GLN A 75 2.16 -3.19 -18.46
C GLN A 75 2.70 -4.48 -17.85
N LEU A 76 2.63 -4.62 -16.51
CA LEU A 76 3.05 -5.87 -15.86
C LEU A 76 2.17 -7.05 -16.28
N GLU A 77 0.84 -6.89 -16.29
CA GLU A 77 -0.10 -7.94 -16.74
C GLU A 77 0.19 -8.40 -18.16
N GLN A 78 0.41 -7.46 -19.08
CA GLN A 78 0.78 -7.75 -20.47
C GLN A 78 2.09 -8.53 -20.56
N ARG A 79 3.10 -8.13 -19.77
CA ARG A 79 4.41 -8.78 -19.74
C ARG A 79 4.36 -10.22 -19.26
N ILE A 80 3.59 -10.47 -18.21
CA ILE A 80 3.48 -11.81 -17.59
C ILE A 80 2.35 -12.66 -18.18
N SER A 81 1.50 -12.10 -19.06
CA SER A 81 0.30 -12.72 -19.62
C SER A 81 -0.63 -13.28 -18.54
N ARG A 82 -0.82 -12.52 -17.45
CA ARG A 82 -1.67 -12.90 -16.31
C ARG A 82 -2.39 -11.70 -15.73
N GLN A 83 -3.67 -11.87 -15.41
CA GLN A 83 -4.48 -10.85 -14.76
C GLN A 83 -4.10 -10.72 -13.26
N LEU A 84 -3.81 -9.51 -12.82
CA LEU A 84 -3.52 -9.12 -11.44
C LEU A 84 -4.56 -8.12 -10.93
N PHE A 85 -5.05 -7.25 -11.79
CA PHE A 85 -6.09 -6.27 -11.53
C PHE A 85 -7.45 -6.80 -12.00
N TYR A 86 -8.42 -6.77 -11.10
CA TYR A 86 -9.81 -7.18 -11.36
C TYR A 86 -10.69 -5.93 -11.30
N PRO A 87 -11.15 -5.40 -12.45
CA PRO A 87 -11.98 -4.20 -12.54
C PRO A 87 -13.45 -4.51 -12.21
N THR A 88 -13.72 -4.83 -10.96
CA THR A 88 -15.09 -5.13 -10.49
C THR A 88 -15.95 -3.88 -10.32
N GLY A 89 -15.35 -2.71 -10.46
CA GLY A 89 -15.90 -1.46 -9.95
C GLY A 89 -15.76 -1.34 -8.43
N LEU A 90 -15.99 -0.12 -7.95
CA LEU A 90 -16.06 0.19 -6.53
C LEU A 90 -17.34 0.96 -6.25
N VAL A 91 -18.19 0.42 -5.39
CA VAL A 91 -19.31 1.14 -4.81
C VAL A 91 -18.85 1.78 -3.50
N GLU A 92 -19.00 3.09 -3.40
CA GLU A 92 -18.68 3.87 -2.21
C GLU A 92 -19.96 4.45 -1.64
N VAL A 93 -20.18 4.26 -0.34
CA VAL A 93 -21.41 4.63 0.39
C VAL A 93 -21.04 5.45 1.60
N GLY A 94 -21.70 6.58 1.81
CA GLY A 94 -21.46 7.42 2.98
C GLY A 94 -22.45 8.59 3.06
N PRO A 95 -22.41 9.35 4.16
CA PRO A 95 -23.19 10.58 4.28
C PRO A 95 -22.85 11.58 3.15
N GLU A 96 -23.84 12.32 2.66
CA GLU A 96 -23.66 13.33 1.60
C GLU A 96 -22.55 14.34 1.95
N SER A 97 -22.48 14.75 3.22
CA SER A 97 -21.45 15.67 3.73
C SER A 97 -20.24 14.96 4.31
N GLY A 98 -20.13 13.62 4.17
CA GLY A 98 -19.03 12.82 4.69
C GLY A 98 -17.71 13.08 3.95
N VAL A 99 -16.61 12.76 4.62
CA VAL A 99 -15.26 12.94 4.07
C VAL A 99 -15.07 12.13 2.79
N LEU A 100 -15.59 10.90 2.78
CA LEU A 100 -15.53 10.02 1.61
C LEU A 100 -16.21 10.67 0.39
N MET A 101 -17.49 11.06 0.53
CA MET A 101 -18.26 11.59 -0.59
C MET A 101 -17.70 12.92 -1.11
N GLN A 102 -17.28 13.82 -0.21
CA GLN A 102 -16.66 15.08 -0.60
C GLN A 102 -15.33 14.84 -1.33
N GLY A 103 -14.47 13.98 -0.79
CA GLY A 103 -13.14 13.73 -1.35
C GLY A 103 -13.18 13.03 -2.72
N VAL A 104 -14.01 11.98 -2.90
CA VAL A 104 -14.12 11.30 -4.20
C VAL A 104 -14.68 12.23 -5.29
N ARG A 105 -15.71 13.03 -4.97
CA ARG A 105 -16.29 14.00 -5.91
C ARG A 105 -15.30 15.10 -6.26
N GLN A 106 -14.57 15.63 -5.28
CA GLN A 106 -13.51 16.62 -5.51
C GLN A 106 -12.44 16.09 -6.45
N SER A 107 -11.92 14.90 -6.18
CA SER A 107 -10.91 14.25 -7.01
C SER A 107 -11.43 13.96 -8.42
N ALA A 108 -12.67 13.47 -8.52
CA ALA A 108 -13.29 13.17 -9.81
C ALA A 108 -13.49 14.45 -10.63
N ALA A 109 -13.98 15.53 -10.03
CA ALA A 109 -14.18 16.82 -10.71
C ALA A 109 -12.84 17.43 -11.16
N MET A 110 -11.83 17.47 -10.26
CA MET A 110 -10.52 18.07 -10.54
C MET A 110 -9.77 17.34 -11.66
N HIS A 111 -9.86 16.01 -11.70
CA HIS A 111 -9.09 15.19 -12.63
C HIS A 111 -9.93 14.58 -13.77
N GLN A 112 -11.21 14.99 -13.89
CA GLN A 112 -12.15 14.53 -14.91
C GLN A 112 -12.29 12.99 -14.93
N LEU A 113 -12.47 12.41 -13.75
CA LEU A 113 -12.62 10.95 -13.62
C LEU A 113 -14.09 10.53 -13.80
N PRO A 114 -14.33 9.35 -14.38
CA PRO A 114 -15.68 8.81 -14.49
C PRO A 114 -16.15 8.33 -13.11
N LEU A 115 -17.03 9.09 -12.48
CA LEU A 115 -17.69 8.77 -11.22
C LEU A 115 -19.20 8.89 -11.43
N ALA A 116 -19.95 7.79 -11.23
CA ALA A 116 -21.39 7.77 -11.38
C ALA A 116 -22.09 7.94 -10.02
N GLU A 117 -22.97 8.92 -9.91
CA GLU A 117 -23.92 9.01 -8.80
C GLU A 117 -24.99 7.90 -8.97
N ILE A 118 -25.28 7.17 -7.91
CA ILE A 118 -26.27 6.08 -7.94
C ILE A 118 -27.57 6.55 -7.27
N ALA A 119 -28.63 6.63 -8.07
CA ALA A 119 -29.93 6.99 -7.54
C ALA A 119 -30.41 5.93 -6.51
N ARG A 120 -30.97 6.41 -5.41
CA ARG A 120 -31.44 5.52 -4.32
C ARG A 120 -32.39 4.42 -4.81
N GLY A 121 -33.26 4.74 -5.77
CA GLY A 121 -34.19 3.78 -6.37
C GLY A 121 -33.52 2.67 -7.18
N GLU A 122 -32.34 2.93 -7.73
CA GLU A 122 -31.58 1.98 -8.55
C GLU A 122 -30.61 1.14 -7.73
N PHE A 123 -30.26 1.59 -6.53
CA PHE A 123 -29.18 1.00 -5.72
C PHE A 123 -29.42 -0.49 -5.45
N LYS A 124 -30.62 -0.86 -5.03
CA LYS A 124 -30.96 -2.25 -4.69
C LYS A 124 -30.91 -3.18 -5.89
N ASP A 125 -31.36 -2.70 -7.04
CA ASP A 125 -31.37 -3.51 -8.26
C ASP A 125 -29.95 -3.70 -8.82
N ARG A 126 -29.13 -2.66 -8.69
CA ARG A 126 -27.73 -2.68 -9.15
C ARG A 126 -26.80 -3.43 -8.20
N PHE A 127 -27.05 -3.34 -6.89
CA PHE A 127 -26.22 -3.94 -5.83
C PHE A 127 -27.08 -4.74 -4.85
N PRO A 128 -27.67 -5.89 -5.27
CA PRO A 128 -28.71 -6.58 -4.49
C PRO A 128 -28.25 -7.10 -3.12
N GLY A 129 -26.94 -7.31 -2.95
CA GLY A 129 -26.35 -7.76 -1.67
C GLY A 129 -26.06 -6.62 -0.67
N PHE A 130 -26.29 -5.37 -1.06
CA PHE A 130 -25.85 -4.19 -0.28
C PHE A 130 -27.04 -3.34 0.15
N VAL A 131 -26.90 -2.70 1.31
CA VAL A 131 -27.91 -1.76 1.85
C VAL A 131 -27.38 -0.34 1.76
N LEU A 132 -28.18 0.56 1.19
CA LEU A 132 -27.95 2.01 1.22
C LEU A 132 -28.73 2.62 2.39
N PRO A 133 -28.08 3.08 3.49
CA PRO A 133 -28.75 3.73 4.61
C PRO A 133 -29.52 4.98 4.18
N GLU A 134 -30.56 5.36 4.92
CA GLU A 134 -31.45 6.49 4.55
C GLU A 134 -30.73 7.83 4.50
N ASP A 135 -29.73 8.03 5.35
CA ASP A 135 -28.90 9.24 5.48
C ASP A 135 -27.64 9.22 4.60
N CYS A 136 -27.47 8.19 3.77
CA CYS A 136 -26.31 8.02 2.90
C CYS A 136 -26.66 8.15 1.43
N VAL A 137 -25.64 8.46 0.63
CA VAL A 137 -25.64 8.43 -0.83
C VAL A 137 -24.61 7.42 -1.32
N ALA A 138 -24.65 7.08 -2.59
CA ALA A 138 -23.73 6.14 -3.18
C ALA A 138 -23.18 6.67 -4.51
N VAL A 139 -21.88 6.42 -4.71
CA VAL A 139 -21.21 6.63 -6.01
C VAL A 139 -20.58 5.33 -6.49
N PHE A 140 -20.31 5.25 -7.78
CA PHE A 140 -19.69 4.08 -8.38
C PHE A 140 -18.59 4.48 -9.36
N GLU A 141 -17.39 3.96 -9.12
CA GLU A 141 -16.24 4.09 -9.99
C GLU A 141 -16.06 2.78 -10.79
N SER A 142 -16.39 2.78 -12.06
CA SER A 142 -16.43 1.56 -12.90
C SER A 142 -15.04 0.99 -13.22
N ASN A 143 -14.01 1.83 -13.27
CA ASN A 143 -12.62 1.44 -13.53
C ASN A 143 -11.83 1.08 -12.25
N ALA A 144 -12.46 1.16 -11.09
CA ALA A 144 -11.89 0.68 -9.84
C ALA A 144 -12.07 -0.84 -9.67
N GLY A 145 -11.53 -1.39 -8.59
CA GLY A 145 -11.62 -2.79 -8.25
C GLY A 145 -10.55 -3.21 -7.26
N PHE A 146 -9.88 -4.34 -7.52
CA PHE A 146 -8.84 -4.82 -6.62
C PHE A 146 -7.66 -5.47 -7.35
N LEU A 147 -6.52 -5.50 -6.65
CA LEU A 147 -5.30 -6.20 -7.05
C LEU A 147 -5.14 -7.47 -6.21
N LEU A 148 -4.61 -8.55 -6.82
CA LEU A 148 -4.15 -9.75 -6.12
C LEU A 148 -2.75 -9.51 -5.54
N VAL A 149 -2.69 -9.25 -4.23
CA VAL A 149 -1.49 -8.71 -3.55
C VAL A 149 -0.28 -9.61 -3.69
N GLU A 150 -0.41 -10.86 -3.28
CA GLU A 150 0.68 -11.83 -3.27
C GLU A 150 1.13 -12.18 -4.69
N GLU A 151 0.20 -12.22 -5.65
CA GLU A 151 0.53 -12.44 -7.06
C GLU A 151 1.32 -11.26 -7.63
N CYS A 152 0.91 -10.02 -7.34
CA CYS A 152 1.64 -8.83 -7.76
C CYS A 152 3.11 -8.88 -7.29
N ILE A 153 3.34 -9.17 -6.00
CA ILE A 153 4.68 -9.25 -5.43
C ILE A 153 5.48 -10.41 -6.06
N ARG A 154 4.85 -11.59 -6.19
CA ARG A 154 5.49 -12.77 -6.78
C ARG A 154 5.97 -12.51 -8.20
N HIS A 155 5.15 -11.83 -8.99
CA HIS A 155 5.51 -11.51 -10.37
C HIS A 155 6.58 -10.42 -10.47
N TYR A 156 6.54 -9.38 -9.62
CA TYR A 156 7.65 -8.41 -9.56
C TYR A 156 8.97 -9.08 -9.18
N ILE A 157 8.98 -9.96 -8.16
CA ILE A 157 10.15 -10.74 -7.75
C ILE A 157 10.66 -11.60 -8.93
N GLY A 158 9.76 -12.37 -9.55
CA GLY A 158 10.12 -13.26 -10.65
C GLY A 158 10.70 -12.52 -11.86
N GLU A 159 10.08 -11.39 -12.25
CA GLU A 159 10.57 -10.58 -13.36
C GLU A 159 11.90 -9.87 -13.03
N ALA A 160 12.08 -9.37 -11.80
CA ALA A 160 13.35 -8.80 -11.37
C ALA A 160 14.49 -9.84 -11.45
N GLN A 161 14.24 -11.07 -10.95
CA GLN A 161 15.21 -12.18 -11.02
C GLN A 161 15.50 -12.59 -12.47
N ARG A 162 14.47 -12.67 -13.32
CA ARG A 162 14.62 -12.97 -14.74
C ARG A 162 15.51 -11.94 -15.46
N LEU A 163 15.48 -10.69 -15.01
CA LEU A 163 16.31 -9.59 -15.50
C LEU A 163 17.69 -9.51 -14.84
N GLY A 164 18.01 -10.44 -13.94
CA GLY A 164 19.34 -10.57 -13.33
C GLY A 164 19.50 -9.90 -11.96
N ALA A 165 18.43 -9.42 -11.32
CA ALA A 165 18.50 -8.92 -9.95
C ALA A 165 18.79 -10.04 -8.96
N ASP A 166 19.68 -9.79 -7.98
CA ASP A 166 19.94 -10.66 -6.83
C ASP A 166 18.96 -10.32 -5.71
N LEU A 167 17.98 -11.18 -5.45
CA LEU A 167 17.02 -11.00 -4.37
C LEU A 167 17.30 -12.03 -3.27
N ARG A 168 17.67 -11.55 -2.08
CA ARG A 168 18.02 -12.37 -0.94
C ARG A 168 17.00 -12.25 0.17
N PHE A 169 16.37 -13.36 0.46
CA PHE A 169 15.36 -13.52 1.50
C PHE A 169 15.98 -14.07 2.78
N ASN A 170 15.29 -13.86 3.92
CA ASN A 170 15.80 -14.20 5.25
C ASN A 170 17.15 -13.54 5.55
N GLN A 171 17.35 -12.32 5.04
CA GLN A 171 18.55 -11.50 5.19
C GLN A 171 18.20 -10.17 5.89
N PRO A 172 18.03 -10.16 7.22
CA PRO A 172 17.73 -8.92 7.94
C PRO A 172 18.91 -7.95 7.86
N VAL A 173 18.63 -6.74 7.40
CA VAL A 173 19.60 -5.64 7.45
C VAL A 173 19.72 -5.16 8.90
N ARG A 174 20.95 -5.05 9.41
CA ARG A 174 21.27 -4.60 10.77
C ARG A 174 21.63 -3.11 10.83
N GLY A 175 22.01 -2.53 9.71
CA GLY A 175 22.33 -1.14 9.59
C GLY A 175 22.95 -0.78 8.25
N TRP A 176 23.06 0.50 8.03
CA TRP A 176 23.76 1.06 6.87
C TRP A 176 24.63 2.25 7.29
N SER A 177 25.61 2.55 6.47
CA SER A 177 26.46 3.73 6.64
C SER A 177 26.92 4.24 5.28
N VAL A 178 27.21 5.54 5.20
CA VAL A 178 27.79 6.15 4.00
C VAL A 178 29.27 6.44 4.28
N GLN A 179 30.14 5.93 3.41
CA GLN A 179 31.58 6.15 3.47
C GLN A 179 32.06 6.72 2.13
N ARG A 180 32.46 7.99 2.11
CA ARG A 180 32.71 8.75 0.88
C ARG A 180 31.42 8.79 0.04
N ASP A 181 31.40 8.16 -1.14
CA ASP A 181 30.22 8.14 -2.04
C ASP A 181 29.58 6.74 -2.12
N GLU A 182 29.97 5.82 -1.23
CA GLU A 182 29.52 4.43 -1.23
C GLU A 182 28.68 4.13 0.03
N ILE A 183 27.60 3.41 -0.16
CA ILE A 183 26.71 2.95 0.93
C ILE A 183 27.11 1.52 1.27
N CYS A 184 27.41 1.28 2.54
CA CYS A 184 27.68 -0.03 3.11
C CYS A 184 26.44 -0.52 3.85
N ILE A 185 25.89 -1.65 3.45
CA ILE A 185 24.80 -2.36 4.13
C ILE A 185 25.38 -3.52 4.92
N THR A 186 25.02 -3.64 6.19
CA THR A 186 25.47 -4.70 7.09
C THR A 186 24.31 -5.65 7.39
N THR A 187 24.53 -6.96 7.16
CA THR A 187 23.65 -8.05 7.61
C THR A 187 24.36 -8.86 8.69
N ASP A 188 23.77 -9.98 9.12
CA ASP A 188 24.40 -10.86 10.11
C ASP A 188 25.64 -11.59 9.55
N SER A 189 25.66 -11.85 8.25
CA SER A 189 26.70 -12.70 7.62
C SER A 189 27.72 -11.90 6.81
N GLU A 190 27.33 -10.81 6.19
CA GLU A 190 28.18 -10.14 5.21
C GLU A 190 27.84 -8.63 5.06
N LYS A 191 28.69 -7.93 4.31
CA LYS A 191 28.50 -6.52 3.95
C LYS A 191 28.37 -6.37 2.44
N PHE A 192 27.47 -5.48 2.03
CA PHE A 192 27.22 -5.15 0.64
C PHE A 192 27.47 -3.68 0.39
N TYR A 193 27.86 -3.34 -0.83
CA TYR A 193 28.24 -1.98 -1.19
C TYR A 193 27.56 -1.57 -2.48
N ALA A 194 27.03 -0.34 -2.51
CA ALA A 194 26.47 0.27 -3.71
C ALA A 194 26.51 1.81 -3.58
N PRO A 195 26.55 2.54 -4.71
CA PRO A 195 26.46 4.00 -4.69
C PRO A 195 25.04 4.50 -4.41
N ARG A 196 24.00 3.66 -4.48
CA ARG A 196 22.59 4.04 -4.36
C ARG A 196 21.84 3.06 -3.47
N LEU A 197 20.83 3.59 -2.77
CA LEU A 197 19.96 2.81 -1.86
C LEU A 197 18.49 3.22 -2.04
N VAL A 198 17.62 2.22 -2.02
CA VAL A 198 16.17 2.39 -1.82
C VAL A 198 15.79 1.75 -0.49
N VAL A 199 15.07 2.48 0.36
CA VAL A 199 14.52 1.97 1.61
C VAL A 199 13.00 1.87 1.49
N ALA A 200 12.48 0.63 1.51
CA ALA A 200 11.06 0.30 1.46
C ALA A 200 10.70 -0.72 2.56
N ALA A 201 11.16 -0.43 3.79
CA ALA A 201 11.18 -1.35 4.92
C ALA A 201 9.81 -1.50 5.64
N GLY A 202 8.72 -0.89 5.14
CA GLY A 202 7.38 -1.01 5.69
C GLY A 202 7.30 -0.69 7.18
N ALA A 203 6.81 -1.62 8.00
CA ALA A 203 6.65 -1.44 9.44
C ALA A 203 7.98 -1.29 10.20
N TRP A 204 9.11 -1.64 9.60
CA TRP A 204 10.45 -1.50 10.16
C TRP A 204 11.18 -0.22 9.69
N ALA A 205 10.47 0.72 9.05
CA ALA A 205 11.08 1.95 8.54
C ALA A 205 11.77 2.76 9.65
N ASN A 206 11.18 2.87 10.85
CA ASN A 206 11.82 3.54 11.99
C ASN A 206 13.10 2.87 12.49
N GLU A 207 13.24 1.56 12.31
CA GLU A 207 14.48 0.83 12.64
C GLU A 207 15.58 1.16 11.62
N VAL A 208 15.25 1.10 10.34
CA VAL A 208 16.22 1.30 9.23
C VAL A 208 16.61 2.76 9.06
N LEU A 209 15.70 3.69 9.35
CA LEU A 209 15.83 5.15 9.18
C LEU A 209 15.81 5.88 10.53
N ALA A 210 16.40 5.26 11.58
CA ALA A 210 16.39 5.80 12.93
C ALA A 210 17.03 7.20 13.04
N ASP A 211 17.99 7.49 12.18
CA ASP A 211 18.69 8.78 12.08
C ASP A 211 17.79 9.92 11.61
N LEU A 212 16.69 9.62 10.91
CA LEU A 212 15.71 10.62 10.48
C LEU A 212 14.70 10.99 11.55
N GLY A 213 14.46 10.13 12.55
CA GLY A 213 13.45 10.36 13.57
C GLY A 213 12.04 10.56 13.01
N LEU A 214 11.67 9.77 12.01
CA LEU A 214 10.37 9.90 11.34
C LEU A 214 9.20 9.68 12.31
N PRO A 215 8.14 10.50 12.26
CA PRO A 215 7.01 10.41 13.17
C PRO A 215 6.05 9.27 12.79
N LEU A 216 6.58 8.05 12.67
CA LEU A 216 5.81 6.89 12.27
C LEU A 216 5.32 6.10 13.48
N HIS A 217 4.10 5.59 13.40
CA HIS A 217 3.59 4.58 14.31
C HIS A 217 2.96 3.43 13.55
N VAL A 218 3.01 2.23 14.13
CA VAL A 218 2.47 1.02 13.51
C VAL A 218 1.18 0.62 14.18
N LEU A 219 0.16 0.34 13.39
CA LEU A 219 -1.13 -0.16 13.85
C LEU A 219 -1.33 -1.60 13.41
N ARG A 220 -1.85 -2.44 14.31
CA ARG A 220 -2.37 -3.77 14.01
C ARG A 220 -3.75 -3.63 13.39
N LYS A 221 -3.99 -4.35 12.28
CA LYS A 221 -5.22 -4.35 11.52
C LYS A 221 -5.67 -5.77 11.24
N HIS A 222 -6.98 -5.99 11.25
CA HIS A 222 -7.56 -7.30 11.02
C HIS A 222 -8.25 -7.37 9.66
N LEU A 223 -8.14 -8.53 9.03
CA LEU A 223 -8.83 -8.92 7.82
C LEU A 223 -9.66 -10.15 8.15
N HIS A 224 -10.94 -10.15 7.77
CA HIS A 224 -11.85 -11.24 8.06
C HIS A 224 -12.48 -11.78 6.79
N TRP A 225 -12.75 -13.08 6.75
CA TRP A 225 -13.46 -13.74 5.65
C TRP A 225 -14.73 -14.40 6.18
N TYR A 226 -15.80 -14.21 5.44
CA TYR A 226 -17.14 -14.61 5.85
C TYR A 226 -17.81 -15.47 4.78
N PRO A 227 -18.53 -16.52 5.15
CA PRO A 227 -19.41 -17.24 4.24
C PRO A 227 -20.54 -16.32 3.76
N VAL A 228 -21.07 -16.55 2.58
CA VAL A 228 -22.23 -15.83 2.05
C VAL A 228 -23.40 -16.77 1.88
N LYS A 229 -24.62 -16.32 2.21
CA LYS A 229 -25.87 -17.08 2.05
C LYS A 229 -26.32 -17.09 0.59
N THR A 230 -26.07 -15.98 -0.12
CA THR A 230 -26.49 -15.75 -1.51
C THR A 230 -25.25 -15.53 -2.39
N PRO A 231 -24.61 -16.60 -2.92
CA PRO A 231 -23.41 -16.48 -3.75
C PRO A 231 -23.58 -15.56 -4.96
N THR A 232 -24.79 -15.48 -5.51
CA THR A 232 -25.09 -14.61 -6.66
C THR A 232 -25.03 -13.11 -6.33
N ALA A 233 -25.17 -12.72 -5.05
CA ALA A 233 -25.10 -11.32 -4.65
C ALA A 233 -23.64 -10.83 -4.45
N TYR A 234 -22.71 -11.75 -4.13
CA TYR A 234 -21.37 -11.38 -3.71
C TYR A 234 -20.25 -12.05 -4.53
N GLY A 235 -20.60 -12.91 -5.49
CA GLY A 235 -19.60 -13.63 -6.29
C GLY A 235 -18.95 -12.77 -7.36
N LEU A 236 -17.66 -12.94 -7.54
CA LEU A 236 -16.90 -12.28 -8.62
C LEU A 236 -17.51 -12.58 -10.00
N GLN A 237 -17.92 -13.82 -10.24
CA GLN A 237 -18.58 -14.26 -11.49
C GLN A 237 -19.94 -13.58 -11.75
N ASN A 238 -20.52 -12.96 -10.73
CA ASN A 238 -21.79 -12.23 -10.82
C ASN A 238 -21.58 -10.70 -10.83
N HIS A 239 -20.35 -10.26 -11.08
CA HIS A 239 -19.97 -8.85 -11.14
C HIS A 239 -20.25 -8.08 -9.85
N SER A 240 -20.22 -8.74 -8.67
CA SER A 240 -20.31 -8.05 -7.40
C SER A 240 -19.12 -7.08 -7.26
N PRO A 241 -19.36 -5.82 -6.89
CA PRO A 241 -18.29 -4.82 -6.81
C PRO A 241 -17.42 -5.01 -5.57
N THR A 242 -16.24 -4.43 -5.61
CA THR A 242 -15.54 -3.99 -4.40
C THR A 242 -16.36 -2.89 -3.72
N PHE A 243 -16.31 -2.76 -2.41
CA PHE A 243 -17.10 -1.76 -1.69
C PHE A 243 -16.30 -1.02 -0.63
N PHE A 244 -16.74 0.21 -0.34
CA PHE A 244 -16.21 1.04 0.73
C PHE A 244 -17.35 1.85 1.37
N TYR A 245 -17.48 1.80 2.70
CA TYR A 245 -18.52 2.48 3.45
C TYR A 245 -17.91 3.43 4.47
N GLU A 246 -18.39 4.67 4.49
CA GLU A 246 -18.22 5.60 5.60
C GLU A 246 -19.44 5.50 6.51
N THR A 247 -19.23 5.17 7.79
CA THR A 247 -20.26 5.05 8.81
C THR A 247 -19.87 5.82 10.07
N SER A 248 -20.78 5.99 11.01
CA SER A 248 -20.46 6.59 12.32
C SER A 248 -19.48 5.75 13.15
N ALA A 249 -19.31 4.46 12.83
CA ALA A 249 -18.33 3.56 13.47
C ALA A 249 -16.98 3.56 12.75
N GLY A 250 -16.83 4.32 11.66
CA GLY A 250 -15.61 4.40 10.85
C GLY A 250 -15.78 3.87 9.44
N TYR A 251 -14.68 3.56 8.80
CA TYR A 251 -14.64 3.10 7.42
C TYR A 251 -14.54 1.58 7.34
N PHE A 252 -15.35 0.98 6.49
CA PHE A 252 -15.34 -0.46 6.21
C PHE A 252 -15.20 -0.70 4.70
N TYR A 253 -14.45 -1.72 4.33
CA TYR A 253 -14.28 -2.10 2.94
C TYR A 253 -14.25 -3.61 2.77
N GLY A 254 -14.55 -4.06 1.56
CA GLY A 254 -14.45 -5.48 1.26
C GLY A 254 -14.48 -5.77 -0.24
N PHE A 255 -14.45 -7.05 -0.53
CA PHE A 255 -14.22 -7.58 -1.86
C PHE A 255 -15.23 -8.69 -2.17
N PRO A 256 -15.57 -8.91 -3.45
CA PRO A 256 -16.38 -10.06 -3.81
C PRO A 256 -15.73 -11.38 -3.39
N VAL A 257 -16.54 -12.43 -3.31
CA VAL A 257 -16.06 -13.79 -3.06
C VAL A 257 -15.18 -14.23 -4.21
N LEU A 258 -13.91 -14.51 -3.92
CA LEU A 258 -12.90 -14.96 -4.86
C LEU A 258 -12.70 -16.47 -4.83
N ASN A 259 -12.77 -17.05 -3.64
CA ASN A 259 -12.45 -18.45 -3.36
C ASN A 259 -13.26 -18.96 -2.15
N GLU A 260 -12.97 -20.16 -1.68
CA GLU A 260 -13.64 -20.83 -0.57
C GLU A 260 -13.55 -20.11 0.78
N ARG A 261 -12.59 -19.17 0.96
CA ARG A 261 -12.51 -18.36 2.18
C ARG A 261 -13.74 -17.45 2.36
N GLY A 262 -14.41 -17.10 1.26
CA GLY A 262 -15.61 -16.28 1.27
C GLY A 262 -15.38 -14.80 0.99
N LEU A 263 -16.32 -13.97 1.43
CA LEU A 263 -16.29 -12.51 1.26
C LEU A 263 -15.32 -11.90 2.28
N LYS A 264 -14.33 -11.16 1.80
CA LYS A 264 -13.36 -10.48 2.66
C LYS A 264 -13.86 -9.11 3.06
N VAL A 265 -13.81 -8.82 4.37
CA VAL A 265 -14.17 -7.52 4.94
C VAL A 265 -13.13 -7.08 5.98
N ALA A 266 -12.91 -5.77 6.07
CA ALA A 266 -12.07 -5.19 7.12
C ALA A 266 -12.54 -3.79 7.49
N GLN A 267 -12.23 -3.38 8.72
CA GLN A 267 -12.35 -1.99 9.16
C GLN A 267 -11.06 -1.25 8.80
N HIS A 268 -11.18 -0.16 8.03
CA HIS A 268 -10.02 0.65 7.63
C HIS A 268 -9.57 1.59 8.75
N SER A 269 -10.48 2.23 9.45
CA SER A 269 -10.21 3.12 10.59
C SER A 269 -9.83 2.36 11.85
N GLY A 270 -9.30 3.07 12.86
CA GLY A 270 -8.89 2.48 14.13
C GLY A 270 -7.66 1.56 14.02
N GLY A 271 -7.57 0.62 14.94
CA GLY A 271 -6.46 -0.33 15.10
C GLY A 271 -5.67 -0.13 16.38
N THR A 272 -4.93 -1.15 16.79
CA THR A 272 -4.14 -1.15 18.04
C THR A 272 -2.69 -0.85 17.73
N THR A 273 -2.05 0.05 18.50
CA THR A 273 -0.63 0.39 18.33
C THR A 273 0.28 -0.81 18.58
N VAL A 274 1.22 -1.03 17.68
CA VAL A 274 2.24 -2.06 17.74
C VAL A 274 3.58 -1.42 18.09
N GLN A 275 4.16 -1.80 19.22
CA GLN A 275 5.45 -1.30 19.68
C GLN A 275 6.63 -1.98 18.96
N ASP A 276 6.52 -3.29 18.74
CA ASP A 276 7.53 -4.10 18.06
C ASP A 276 6.85 -4.92 16.94
N PRO A 277 7.06 -4.56 15.66
CA PRO A 277 6.46 -5.29 14.54
C PRO A 277 6.84 -6.78 14.45
N LEU A 278 7.95 -7.20 15.11
CA LEU A 278 8.33 -8.61 15.18
C LEU A 278 7.46 -9.41 16.16
N LYS A 279 6.82 -8.73 17.12
CA LYS A 279 6.01 -9.32 18.19
C LYS A 279 4.52 -9.00 18.07
N VAL A 280 4.07 -8.62 16.87
CA VAL A 280 2.65 -8.34 16.66
C VAL A 280 1.79 -9.54 17.05
N ASP A 281 0.79 -9.30 17.89
CA ASP A 281 -0.21 -10.30 18.24
C ASP A 281 -1.09 -10.59 17.01
N ARG A 282 -1.14 -11.86 16.61
CA ARG A 282 -1.90 -12.34 15.44
C ARG A 282 -3.18 -13.07 15.82
N SER A 283 -3.58 -13.04 17.09
CA SER A 283 -4.89 -13.53 17.54
C SER A 283 -6.02 -12.62 17.07
N VAL A 284 -7.24 -13.14 17.06
CA VAL A 284 -8.44 -12.35 16.74
C VAL A 284 -8.65 -11.29 17.82
N ASP A 285 -8.90 -10.06 17.41
CA ASP A 285 -9.42 -9.02 18.29
C ASP A 285 -10.95 -9.11 18.29
N VAL A 286 -11.51 -9.55 19.41
CA VAL A 286 -12.95 -9.78 19.54
C VAL A 286 -13.73 -8.48 19.39
N ALA A 287 -13.22 -7.37 19.90
CA ALA A 287 -13.92 -6.09 19.85
C ALA A 287 -13.98 -5.53 18.41
N GLU A 288 -12.87 -5.67 17.65
CA GLU A 288 -12.84 -5.29 16.24
C GLU A 288 -13.73 -6.23 15.39
N LEU A 289 -13.69 -7.54 15.65
CA LEU A 289 -14.55 -8.50 14.98
C LEU A 289 -16.04 -8.18 15.19
N GLU A 290 -16.45 -7.86 16.41
CA GLU A 290 -17.83 -7.46 16.71
C GLU A 290 -18.26 -6.17 15.99
N GLN A 291 -17.34 -5.24 15.74
CA GLN A 291 -17.63 -4.04 14.93
C GLN A 291 -17.86 -4.41 13.47
N VAL A 292 -17.03 -5.28 12.90
CA VAL A 292 -17.22 -5.79 11.55
C VAL A 292 -18.53 -6.59 11.43
N ASP A 293 -18.85 -7.43 12.41
CA ASP A 293 -20.10 -8.18 12.46
C ASP A 293 -21.33 -7.27 12.50
N ARG A 294 -21.29 -6.18 13.29
CA ARG A 294 -22.36 -5.18 13.32
C ARG A 294 -22.52 -4.47 11.98
N PHE A 295 -21.40 -4.08 11.35
CA PHE A 295 -21.41 -3.51 10.03
C PHE A 295 -22.07 -4.45 9.01
N LEU A 296 -21.72 -5.73 9.01
CA LEU A 296 -22.26 -6.72 8.08
C LEU A 296 -23.76 -6.91 8.27
N ARG A 297 -24.25 -7.03 9.52
CA ARG A 297 -25.70 -7.16 9.79
C ARG A 297 -26.50 -5.97 9.28
N ALA A 298 -25.94 -4.77 9.33
CA ALA A 298 -26.60 -3.55 8.89
C ALA A 298 -26.54 -3.34 7.37
N HIS A 299 -25.42 -3.68 6.73
CA HIS A 299 -25.14 -3.24 5.36
C HIS A 299 -25.02 -4.37 4.34
N LEU A 300 -24.69 -5.60 4.76
CA LEU A 300 -24.57 -6.80 3.92
C LEU A 300 -25.29 -8.00 4.57
N PRO A 301 -26.64 -7.98 4.67
CA PRO A 301 -27.42 -8.91 5.52
C PRO A 301 -27.34 -10.39 5.08
N ASP A 302 -26.95 -10.65 3.83
CA ASP A 302 -26.80 -12.02 3.30
C ASP A 302 -25.41 -12.61 3.55
N VAL A 303 -24.51 -11.86 4.20
CA VAL A 303 -23.26 -12.42 4.73
C VAL A 303 -23.56 -13.20 6.01
N ALA A 304 -23.01 -14.42 6.09
CA ALA A 304 -23.20 -15.26 7.26
C ALA A 304 -22.14 -14.98 8.34
N ILE A 305 -22.58 -14.89 9.58
CA ILE A 305 -21.72 -14.70 10.75
C ILE A 305 -21.70 -16.01 11.55
N PRO A 306 -20.55 -16.41 12.10
CA PRO A 306 -19.29 -15.67 12.27
C PRO A 306 -18.35 -15.76 11.06
N ALA A 307 -17.26 -14.96 11.11
CA ALA A 307 -16.12 -15.12 10.23
C ALA A 307 -15.52 -16.53 10.36
N THR A 308 -15.10 -17.09 9.23
CA THR A 308 -14.48 -18.43 9.17
C THR A 308 -12.97 -18.39 9.08
N ASP A 309 -12.42 -17.23 8.74
CA ASP A 309 -10.97 -17.04 8.63
C ASP A 309 -10.58 -15.60 8.93
N HIS A 310 -9.35 -15.38 9.39
CA HIS A 310 -8.82 -14.05 9.63
C HIS A 310 -7.31 -13.97 9.36
N ALA A 311 -6.80 -12.75 9.18
CA ALA A 311 -5.37 -12.46 9.12
C ALA A 311 -5.09 -11.11 9.79
N VAL A 312 -3.88 -10.96 10.30
CA VAL A 312 -3.41 -9.71 10.90
C VAL A 312 -2.43 -9.04 9.96
N CYS A 313 -2.74 -7.81 9.60
CA CYS A 313 -1.95 -6.91 8.80
C CYS A 313 -1.40 -5.75 9.67
N MET A 314 -0.50 -4.95 9.13
CA MET A 314 0.01 -3.74 9.79
C MET A 314 -0.13 -2.53 8.88
N TYR A 315 -0.53 -1.39 9.46
CA TYR A 315 -0.43 -0.08 8.83
C TYR A 315 0.71 0.70 9.48
N THR A 316 1.59 1.28 8.68
CA THR A 316 2.61 2.22 9.14
C THR A 316 2.10 3.61 8.82
N MET A 317 1.72 4.33 9.87
CA MET A 317 1.01 5.60 9.79
C MET A 317 1.97 6.77 9.95
N THR A 318 1.71 7.83 9.24
CA THR A 318 2.20 9.19 9.50
C THR A 318 1.12 9.98 10.25
N PRO A 319 1.46 11.12 10.90
CA PRO A 319 0.47 11.93 11.62
C PRO A 319 -0.64 12.52 10.73
N ASP A 320 -0.34 12.79 9.46
CA ASP A 320 -1.26 13.36 8.46
C ASP A 320 -1.81 12.30 7.50
N GLU A 321 -1.51 11.02 7.75
CA GLU A 321 -1.92 9.87 6.95
C GLU A 321 -1.43 9.88 5.50
N HIS A 322 -0.59 10.85 5.08
CA HIS A 322 0.05 10.87 3.77
C HIS A 322 1.39 10.11 3.78
N PHE A 323 1.77 9.56 2.63
CA PHE A 323 3.03 8.82 2.47
C PHE A 323 4.25 9.71 2.68
N ILE A 324 5.38 9.11 3.01
CA ILE A 324 6.69 9.72 2.88
C ILE A 324 7.37 9.07 1.67
N ILE A 325 7.56 9.86 0.59
CA ILE A 325 8.29 9.46 -0.61
C ILE A 325 9.25 10.59 -0.93
N ASP A 326 10.53 10.40 -0.61
CA ASP A 326 11.53 11.45 -0.72
C ASP A 326 12.95 10.88 -0.82
N GLN A 327 13.92 11.74 -0.97
CA GLN A 327 15.33 11.42 -0.77
C GLN A 327 15.75 11.76 0.66
N HIS A 328 16.70 11.00 1.20
CA HIS A 328 17.31 11.30 2.50
C HIS A 328 18.01 12.66 2.47
N PHE A 329 17.69 13.56 3.40
CA PHE A 329 18.11 14.97 3.30
C PHE A 329 19.62 15.18 3.44
N VAL A 330 20.36 14.28 4.12
CA VAL A 330 21.84 14.30 4.18
C VAL A 330 22.46 13.49 3.05
N HIS A 331 21.80 12.42 2.64
CA HIS A 331 22.31 11.45 1.67
C HIS A 331 21.34 11.31 0.49
N PRO A 332 21.31 12.27 -0.47
CA PRO A 332 20.32 12.29 -1.54
C PRO A 332 20.37 11.08 -2.49
N GLN A 333 21.43 10.28 -2.43
CA GLN A 333 21.55 8.99 -3.13
C GLN A 333 20.69 7.87 -2.50
N ILE A 334 19.99 8.16 -1.38
CA ILE A 334 19.08 7.24 -0.70
C ILE A 334 17.64 7.70 -0.93
N ALA A 335 16.84 6.91 -1.64
CA ALA A 335 15.41 7.15 -1.82
C ALA A 335 14.59 6.33 -0.80
N ILE A 336 13.51 6.92 -0.30
CA ILE A 336 12.75 6.42 0.85
C ILE A 336 11.28 6.32 0.51
N ALA A 337 10.66 5.18 0.85
CA ALA A 337 9.22 5.03 0.98
C ALA A 337 8.89 4.56 2.40
N ALA A 338 8.15 5.36 3.13
CA ALA A 338 7.72 5.06 4.50
C ALA A 338 6.32 5.60 4.78
N GLY A 339 5.67 5.13 5.84
CA GLY A 339 4.39 5.66 6.29
C GLY A 339 3.29 5.61 5.23
N LEU A 340 3.06 4.46 4.59
CA LEU A 340 2.03 4.33 3.54
C LEU A 340 0.59 4.25 4.10
N SER A 341 0.41 4.50 5.37
CA SER A 341 -0.82 4.84 6.09
C SER A 341 -2.05 3.99 5.74
N GLY A 342 -1.83 2.67 5.46
CA GLY A 342 -2.90 1.71 5.20
C GLY A 342 -3.49 1.72 3.79
N HIS A 343 -3.07 2.64 2.92
CA HIS A 343 -3.65 2.73 1.57
C HIS A 343 -2.62 2.70 0.42
N GLY A 344 -1.36 2.31 0.70
CA GLY A 344 -0.23 2.42 -0.22
C GLY A 344 -0.13 1.34 -1.31
N PHE A 345 -0.70 0.13 -1.14
CA PHE A 345 -0.40 -1.01 -2.03
C PHE A 345 -0.74 -0.74 -3.50
N LYS A 346 -1.87 -0.09 -3.78
CA LYS A 346 -2.29 0.26 -5.14
C LYS A 346 -1.27 1.11 -5.90
N PHE A 347 -0.45 1.84 -5.15
CA PHE A 347 0.64 2.68 -5.66
C PHE A 347 1.98 1.93 -5.78
N ALA A 348 2.08 0.66 -5.39
CA ALA A 348 3.36 -0.04 -5.32
C ALA A 348 4.14 0.01 -6.65
N SER A 349 3.46 -0.10 -7.78
CA SER A 349 4.05 0.03 -9.11
C SER A 349 4.71 1.40 -9.33
N VAL A 350 3.95 2.48 -9.20
CA VAL A 350 4.45 3.85 -9.43
C VAL A 350 5.47 4.29 -8.36
N LEU A 351 5.30 3.85 -7.11
CA LEU A 351 6.28 4.15 -6.06
C LEU A 351 7.59 3.43 -6.29
N GLY A 352 7.55 2.16 -6.72
CA GLY A 352 8.76 1.42 -7.10
C GLY A 352 9.52 2.11 -8.24
N GLU A 353 8.82 2.50 -9.30
CA GLU A 353 9.40 3.26 -10.42
C GLU A 353 9.99 4.60 -9.95
N SER A 354 9.24 5.38 -9.17
CA SER A 354 9.66 6.69 -8.69
C SER A 354 10.88 6.63 -7.77
N LEU A 355 10.96 5.63 -6.88
CA LEU A 355 12.10 5.44 -5.99
C LEU A 355 13.39 5.14 -6.76
N VAL A 356 13.30 4.33 -7.82
CA VAL A 356 14.45 4.08 -8.71
C VAL A 356 14.87 5.36 -9.41
N GLN A 357 13.93 6.15 -9.93
CA GLN A 357 14.21 7.45 -10.56
C GLN A 357 14.85 8.41 -9.56
N LEU A 358 14.32 8.53 -8.34
CA LEU A 358 14.91 9.38 -7.30
C LEU A 358 16.32 8.95 -6.91
N ALA A 359 16.57 7.65 -6.72
CA ALA A 359 17.88 7.15 -6.34
C ALA A 359 18.94 7.30 -7.46
N ILE A 360 18.56 7.05 -8.71
CA ILE A 360 19.48 7.00 -9.84
C ILE A 360 19.61 8.37 -10.52
N ASP A 361 18.45 9.03 -10.79
CA ASP A 361 18.40 10.25 -11.60
C ASP A 361 18.29 11.52 -10.74
N GLY A 362 18.07 11.36 -9.41
CA GLY A 362 17.90 12.46 -8.47
C GLY A 362 16.55 13.17 -8.57
N LYS A 363 15.67 12.75 -9.47
CA LYS A 363 14.35 13.35 -9.72
C LYS A 363 13.41 12.33 -10.36
N THR A 364 12.10 12.61 -10.28
CA THR A 364 11.05 11.87 -10.99
C THR A 364 10.11 12.85 -11.69
N SER A 365 9.38 12.37 -12.70
CA SER A 365 8.33 13.14 -13.36
C SER A 365 6.99 13.08 -12.65
N ILE A 366 6.86 12.23 -11.65
CA ILE A 366 5.65 12.09 -10.83
C ILE A 366 5.64 13.20 -9.78
N PRO A 367 4.53 13.93 -9.60
CA PRO A 367 4.44 15.00 -8.60
C PRO A 367 4.40 14.39 -7.19
N LEU A 368 5.52 14.42 -6.48
CA LEU A 368 5.70 13.84 -5.14
C LEU A 368 5.91 14.90 -4.06
N GLU A 369 5.89 16.19 -4.38
CA GLU A 369 6.26 17.28 -3.48
C GLU A 369 5.42 17.28 -2.20
N PHE A 370 4.12 16.95 -2.30
CA PHE A 370 3.22 16.86 -1.14
C PHE A 370 3.52 15.67 -0.22
N LEU A 371 4.31 14.69 -0.70
CA LEU A 371 4.75 13.51 0.04
C LEU A 371 6.15 13.67 0.64
N SER A 372 6.76 14.86 0.50
CA SER A 372 8.10 15.11 1.02
C SER A 372 8.17 14.95 2.55
N LEU A 373 9.24 14.33 3.04
CA LEU A 373 9.51 14.20 4.47
C LEU A 373 9.73 15.58 5.15
N ARG A 374 10.03 16.62 4.37
CA ARG A 374 10.25 17.99 4.85
C ARG A 374 8.99 18.66 5.43
N ARG A 375 7.81 18.10 5.19
CA ARG A 375 6.56 18.57 5.79
C ARG A 375 6.47 18.29 7.29
N PHE A 376 7.35 17.41 7.80
CA PHE A 376 7.48 17.14 9.23
C PHE A 376 8.70 17.87 9.81
N ASP A 377 8.56 18.43 10.99
CA ASP A 377 9.66 19.07 11.72
C ASP A 377 10.51 17.99 12.42
N CYS A 378 11.30 17.25 11.65
CA CYS A 378 12.18 16.22 12.18
C CYS A 378 13.42 16.82 12.86
N PRO A 379 13.79 16.40 14.10
CA PRO A 379 14.93 16.96 14.85
C PRO A 379 16.26 16.94 14.08
N SER A 380 16.51 15.89 13.32
CA SER A 380 17.72 15.72 12.49
C SER A 380 17.78 16.71 11.32
N TYR A 381 16.64 17.28 10.89
CA TYR A 381 16.60 18.32 9.87
C TYR A 381 17.25 19.64 10.35
N ARG A 382 17.11 19.97 11.65
CA ARG A 382 17.72 21.18 12.26
C ARG A 382 19.23 21.07 12.38
N SER A 383 19.78 19.87 12.67
CA SER A 383 21.21 19.65 12.80
C SER A 383 21.97 19.62 11.47
N GLY A 384 21.32 19.18 10.37
CA GLY A 384 21.93 19.21 9.02
C GLY A 384 22.08 20.61 8.43
N CYS A 385 21.27 21.58 8.88
CA CYS A 385 21.35 22.97 8.43
C CYS A 385 22.55 23.72 9.07
N THR A 386 22.99 23.28 10.25
CA THR A 386 24.16 23.86 10.95
C THR A 386 25.50 23.42 10.33
N LEU A 387 25.57 22.20 9.77
CA LEU A 387 26.82 21.70 9.16
C LEU A 387 27.17 22.35 7.81
N ARG A 388 26.24 23.09 7.17
CA ARG A 388 26.52 23.82 5.92
C ARG A 388 26.99 25.25 6.11
N ARG A 389 27.00 25.79 7.35
CA ARG A 389 27.45 27.19 7.62
C ARG A 389 28.91 27.30 7.99
N ASP A 390 29.60 26.20 8.31
CA ASP A 390 30.99 26.21 8.79
C ASP A 390 32.03 25.73 7.78
N LEU A 391 31.64 25.61 6.49
CA LEU A 391 32.56 25.35 5.37
C LEU A 391 32.48 26.49 4.36
N GLY A 392 32.74 27.71 4.82
CA GLY A 392 32.99 28.91 4.02
C GLY A 392 34.46 29.30 4.08
#